data_83d7a0a6a75533b090638ae9657906ae
#
_entry.id   83d7a0a6a75533b090638ae9657906ae
#
_cell.length_a   1.000
_cell.length_b   1.000
_cell.length_c   1.000
_cell.angle_alpha   90.00
_cell.angle_beta   90.00
_cell.angle_gamma   90.00
#
_symmetry.space_group_name_H-M   'P 1'
#
loop_
_entity.id
_entity.type
_entity.pdbx_description
1 polymer ?
#
loop_
_entity_poly.entity_id
_entity_poly.type
_entity_poly.pdbx_seq_one_letter_code
_entity_poly.pdbx_strand_id
1 'polypeptide(L)'
;PLRIFVPSYAAMILVVNMSESKTVLLVMATIMGVTAPPINLSVRPLWKSIVSGTQLRTAYAIDTSMMNTAGVIGPVVATTLALSSHPGSALAVASALMFIGGTSIMISQVSRNWKPEIKDKGQQALWRNPALRLLMLEGSFIGFGWGIFDVAVPAFATLEKVPNRTAWVFAAMGIASIAGGLIAGTLSKRTSSLKA
;
A
#
# COMPACT_ATOMS: atom_id res chain seq x y z
N PRO A 1 13.90 -8.73 5.41
CA PRO A 1 13.57 -7.34 5.04
C PRO A 1 12.87 -6.60 6.19
N LEU A 2 11.78 -7.11 6.78
CA LEU A 2 11.01 -6.48 7.86
C LEU A 2 11.88 -6.05 9.06
N ARG A 3 12.89 -6.83 9.43
CA ARG A 3 13.78 -6.50 10.56
C ARG A 3 14.64 -5.26 10.33
N ILE A 4 14.88 -4.90 9.08
CA ILE A 4 15.66 -3.69 8.70
C ILE A 4 14.69 -2.54 8.41
N PHE A 5 13.55 -2.85 7.79
CA PHE A 5 12.54 -1.88 7.40
C PHE A 5 11.94 -1.13 8.60
N VAL A 6 11.59 -1.83 9.68
CA VAL A 6 10.99 -1.23 10.89
C VAL A 6 11.92 -0.20 11.54
N PRO A 7 13.21 -0.50 11.84
CA PRO A 7 14.10 0.50 12.40
C PRO A 7 14.46 1.62 11.42
N SER A 8 14.45 1.39 10.09
CA SER A 8 14.71 2.46 9.12
C SER A 8 13.62 3.53 9.12
N TYR A 9 12.36 3.17 9.35
CA TYR A 9 11.28 4.15 9.53
C TYR A 9 11.42 4.95 10.82
N ALA A 10 11.83 4.32 11.93
CA ALA A 10 12.13 5.04 13.16
C ALA A 10 13.29 6.03 12.99
N ALA A 11 14.34 5.62 12.28
CA ALA A 11 15.48 6.49 11.96
C ALA A 11 15.06 7.67 11.06
N MET A 12 14.13 7.46 10.12
CA MET A 12 13.62 8.51 9.24
C MET A 12 12.95 9.64 10.04
N ILE A 13 12.18 9.31 11.09
CA ILE A 13 11.57 10.33 11.96
C ILE A 13 12.63 11.24 12.56
N LEU A 14 13.70 10.65 13.10
CA LEU A 14 14.79 11.38 13.72
C LEU A 14 15.52 12.26 12.69
N VAL A 15 15.82 11.72 11.52
CA VAL A 15 16.56 12.43 10.47
C VAL A 15 15.76 13.59 9.89
N VAL A 16 14.46 13.44 9.65
CA VAL A 16 13.60 14.51 9.12
C VAL A 16 13.49 15.68 10.12
N ASN A 17 13.50 15.38 11.41
CA ASN A 17 13.44 16.43 12.46
C ASN A 17 14.80 17.07 12.74
N MET A 18 15.92 16.44 12.36
CA MET A 18 17.26 16.89 12.72
C MET A 18 18.08 17.41 11.52
N SER A 19 17.66 17.15 10.28
CA SER A 19 18.48 17.43 9.11
C SER A 19 17.70 18.17 8.02
N GLU A 20 18.23 19.33 7.61
CA GLU A 20 17.78 20.06 6.40
C GLU A 20 18.48 19.56 5.12
N SER A 21 19.42 18.62 5.23
CA SER A 21 20.21 18.14 4.11
C SER A 21 19.38 17.25 3.18
N LYS A 22 19.16 17.73 1.95
CA LYS A 22 18.47 17.00 0.88
C LYS A 22 19.12 15.64 0.59
N THR A 23 20.45 15.56 0.67
CA THR A 23 21.22 14.33 0.42
C THR A 23 20.90 13.27 1.48
N VAL A 24 20.85 13.65 2.74
CA VAL A 24 20.51 12.71 3.84
C VAL A 24 19.09 12.18 3.69
N LEU A 25 18.12 13.05 3.34
CA LEU A 25 16.74 12.63 3.07
C LEU A 25 16.65 11.66 1.90
N LEU A 26 17.37 11.91 0.80
CA LEU A 26 17.39 11.01 -0.36
C LEU A 26 18.00 9.65 -0.04
N VAL A 27 19.11 9.61 0.70
CA VAL A 27 19.74 8.35 1.13
C VAL A 27 18.78 7.55 2.03
N MET A 28 18.16 8.19 2.99
CA MET A 28 17.19 7.52 3.87
C MET A 28 15.96 7.01 3.11
N ALA A 29 15.39 7.81 2.21
CA ALA A 29 14.28 7.40 1.36
C ALA A 29 14.67 6.20 0.48
N THR A 30 15.88 6.18 -0.05
CA THR A 30 16.42 5.06 -0.84
C THR A 30 16.53 3.78 0.01
N ILE A 31 17.10 3.89 1.20
CA ILE A 31 17.20 2.74 2.14
C ILE A 31 15.81 2.21 2.47
N MET A 32 14.86 3.10 2.77
CA MET A 32 13.48 2.71 3.04
C MET A 32 12.83 2.01 1.85
N GLY A 33 13.00 2.54 0.64
CA GLY A 33 12.45 1.95 -0.58
C GLY A 33 13.02 0.55 -0.87
N VAL A 34 14.33 0.38 -0.76
CA VAL A 34 15.00 -0.91 -0.98
C VAL A 34 14.64 -1.95 0.08
N THR A 35 14.46 -1.52 1.33
CA THR A 35 14.12 -2.42 2.43
C THR A 35 12.62 -2.65 2.60
N ALA A 36 11.77 -1.89 1.90
CA ALA A 36 10.32 -2.00 1.97
C ALA A 36 9.87 -3.43 1.58
N PRO A 37 9.27 -4.17 2.51
CA PRO A 37 8.72 -5.48 2.18
C PRO A 37 7.44 -5.29 1.36
N PRO A 38 7.15 -6.19 0.40
CA PRO A 38 5.90 -6.17 -0.33
C PRO A 38 4.77 -6.66 0.59
N ILE A 39 4.36 -5.84 1.56
CA ILE A 39 3.42 -6.21 2.63
C ILE A 39 2.11 -6.73 2.04
N ASN A 40 1.57 -6.05 1.03
CA ASN A 40 0.31 -6.45 0.37
C ASN A 40 0.40 -7.84 -0.27
N LEU A 41 1.55 -8.20 -0.83
CA LEU A 41 1.78 -9.54 -1.38
C LEU A 41 2.01 -10.59 -0.29
N SER A 42 2.50 -10.18 0.87
CA SER A 42 2.79 -11.08 1.99
C SER A 42 1.55 -11.40 2.82
N VAL A 43 0.58 -10.49 2.91
CA VAL A 43 -0.65 -10.67 3.73
C VAL A 43 -1.64 -11.62 3.05
N ARG A 44 -1.79 -11.56 1.74
CA ARG A 44 -2.75 -12.42 1.01
C ARG A 44 -2.52 -13.93 1.17
N PRO A 45 -1.29 -14.46 1.12
CA PRO A 45 -1.04 -15.87 1.45
C PRO A 45 -1.38 -16.24 2.88
N LEU A 46 -1.26 -15.29 3.84
CA LEU A 46 -1.63 -15.54 5.23
C LEU A 46 -3.14 -15.78 5.39
N TRP A 47 -3.98 -15.08 4.63
CA TRP A 47 -5.41 -15.33 4.65
C TRP A 47 -5.76 -16.78 4.26
N LYS A 48 -5.07 -17.33 3.25
CA LYS A 48 -5.25 -18.73 2.83
C LYS A 48 -4.89 -19.74 3.90
N SER A 49 -3.99 -19.39 4.81
CA SER A 49 -3.59 -20.27 5.92
C SER A 49 -4.55 -20.23 7.11
N ILE A 50 -5.42 -19.22 7.18
CA ILE A 50 -6.34 -19.01 8.31
C ILE A 50 -7.77 -19.43 7.95
N VAL A 51 -8.21 -19.13 6.73
CA VAL A 51 -9.59 -19.31 6.26
C VAL A 51 -9.65 -19.99 4.89
N SER A 52 -10.75 -20.70 4.62
CA SER A 52 -10.96 -21.41 3.37
C SER A 52 -12.37 -21.17 2.80
N GLY A 53 -12.57 -21.58 1.56
CA GLY A 53 -13.90 -21.54 0.90
C GLY A 53 -14.49 -20.14 0.81
N THR A 54 -15.74 -19.99 1.21
CA THR A 54 -16.49 -18.73 1.17
C THR A 54 -15.91 -17.66 2.09
N GLN A 55 -15.36 -18.06 3.23
CA GLN A 55 -14.74 -17.16 4.19
C GLN A 55 -13.49 -16.48 3.60
N LEU A 56 -12.76 -17.15 2.72
CA LEU A 56 -11.59 -16.58 2.06
C LEU A 56 -11.98 -15.42 1.12
N ARG A 57 -13.11 -15.54 0.42
CA ARG A 57 -13.65 -14.45 -0.41
C ARG A 57 -14.03 -13.24 0.44
N THR A 58 -14.66 -13.48 1.58
CA THR A 58 -15.01 -12.41 2.54
C THR A 58 -13.77 -11.76 3.12
N ALA A 59 -12.75 -12.53 3.48
CA ALA A 59 -11.47 -12.01 3.97
C ALA A 59 -10.79 -11.10 2.93
N TYR A 60 -10.76 -11.49 1.67
CA TYR A 60 -10.21 -10.64 0.60
C TYR A 60 -11.04 -9.38 0.36
N ALA A 61 -12.37 -9.45 0.48
CA ALA A 61 -13.23 -8.28 0.38
C ALA A 61 -12.97 -7.28 1.52
N ILE A 62 -12.83 -7.78 2.75
CA ILE A 62 -12.48 -6.96 3.91
C ILE A 62 -11.09 -6.34 3.72
N ASP A 63 -10.07 -7.12 3.35
CA ASP A 63 -8.71 -6.66 3.10
C ASP A 63 -8.69 -5.51 2.07
N THR A 64 -9.37 -5.71 0.94
CA THR A 64 -9.49 -4.68 -0.10
C THR A 64 -10.22 -3.43 0.40
N SER A 65 -11.30 -3.60 1.17
CA SER A 65 -12.05 -2.47 1.75
C SER A 65 -11.19 -1.67 2.73
N MET A 66 -10.41 -2.35 3.58
CA MET A 66 -9.48 -1.70 4.51
C MET A 66 -8.39 -0.93 3.77
N MET A 67 -7.83 -1.50 2.69
CA MET A 67 -6.84 -0.81 1.86
C MET A 67 -7.43 0.43 1.18
N ASN A 68 -8.64 0.34 0.62
CA ASN A 68 -9.31 1.47 0.02
C ASN A 68 -9.62 2.57 1.05
N THR A 69 -10.08 2.18 2.24
CA THR A 69 -10.33 3.11 3.35
C THR A 69 -9.05 3.83 3.78
N ALA A 70 -7.94 3.10 3.90
CA ALA A 70 -6.64 3.70 4.20
C ALA A 70 -6.19 4.65 3.09
N GLY A 71 -6.45 4.32 1.82
CA GLY A 71 -6.18 5.18 0.66
C GLY A 71 -6.98 6.49 0.66
N VAL A 72 -8.16 6.51 1.28
CA VAL A 72 -8.97 7.74 1.47
C VAL A 72 -8.49 8.54 2.67
N ILE A 73 -8.38 7.87 3.81
CA ILE A 73 -8.07 8.53 5.11
C ILE A 73 -6.62 8.99 5.15
N GLY A 74 -5.70 8.20 4.60
CA GLY A 74 -4.26 8.48 4.65
C GLY A 74 -3.89 9.87 4.10
N PRO A 75 -4.22 10.21 2.85
CA PRO A 75 -3.94 11.52 2.27
C PRO A 75 -4.60 12.69 3.02
N VAL A 76 -5.83 12.48 3.53
CA VAL A 76 -6.53 13.50 4.33
C VAL A 76 -5.76 13.80 5.61
N VAL A 77 -5.40 12.77 6.37
CA VAL A 77 -4.62 12.91 7.61
C VAL A 77 -3.24 13.49 7.32
N ALA A 78 -2.55 12.98 6.30
CA ALA A 78 -1.21 13.46 5.92
C ALA A 78 -1.23 14.94 5.53
N THR A 79 -2.18 15.38 4.70
CA THR A 79 -2.31 16.77 4.28
C THR A 79 -2.67 17.67 5.45
N THR A 80 -3.61 17.26 6.31
CA THR A 80 -4.02 18.04 7.47
C THR A 80 -2.85 18.25 8.44
N LEU A 81 -2.08 17.20 8.70
CA LEU A 81 -0.91 17.28 9.57
C LEU A 81 0.24 18.06 8.94
N ALA A 82 0.49 17.90 7.64
CA ALA A 82 1.54 18.62 6.93
C ALA A 82 1.27 20.14 6.85
N LEU A 83 0.00 20.55 6.82
CA LEU A 83 -0.41 21.97 6.83
C LEU A 83 -0.58 22.53 8.24
N SER A 84 -0.37 21.75 9.28
CA SER A 84 -0.38 22.23 10.67
C SER A 84 0.86 23.05 11.02
N SER A 85 0.90 23.61 12.21
CA SER A 85 2.06 24.34 12.75
C SER A 85 3.33 23.47 12.86
N HIS A 86 3.19 22.14 12.80
CA HIS A 86 4.28 21.17 12.91
C HIS A 86 4.26 20.19 11.73
N PRO A 87 4.75 20.56 10.54
CA PRO A 87 4.68 19.73 9.34
C PRO A 87 5.32 18.33 9.47
N GLY A 88 6.35 18.22 10.31
CA GLY A 88 7.02 16.95 10.62
C GLY A 88 6.11 15.92 11.32
N SER A 89 4.98 16.35 11.90
CA SER A 89 4.02 15.44 12.55
C SER A 89 3.40 14.44 11.57
N ALA A 90 3.22 14.81 10.29
CA ALA A 90 2.71 13.91 9.27
C ALA A 90 3.64 12.69 9.06
N LEU A 91 4.94 12.95 8.93
CA LEU A 91 5.96 11.90 8.81
C LEU A 91 6.10 11.08 10.10
N ALA A 92 6.02 11.72 11.25
CA ALA A 92 6.08 11.04 12.54
C ALA A 92 4.90 10.05 12.69
N VAL A 93 3.68 10.48 12.39
CA VAL A 93 2.48 9.62 12.44
C VAL A 93 2.59 8.48 11.41
N ALA A 94 2.97 8.76 10.17
CA ALA A 94 3.15 7.74 9.15
C ALA A 94 4.17 6.68 9.58
N SER A 95 5.30 7.11 10.10
CA SER A 95 6.36 6.22 10.57
C SER A 95 5.94 5.40 11.80
N ALA A 96 5.21 6.01 12.73
CA ALA A 96 4.67 5.30 13.89
C ALA A 96 3.68 4.19 13.47
N LEU A 97 2.77 4.49 12.53
CA LEU A 97 1.83 3.52 11.98
C LEU A 97 2.55 2.38 11.27
N MET A 98 3.56 2.67 10.46
CA MET A 98 4.38 1.66 9.79
C MET A 98 5.18 0.81 10.79
N PHE A 99 5.72 1.42 11.84
CA PHE A 99 6.42 0.71 12.90
C PHE A 99 5.48 -0.25 13.65
N ILE A 100 4.29 0.22 14.05
CA ILE A 100 3.29 -0.58 14.75
C ILE A 100 2.81 -1.73 13.85
N GLY A 101 2.44 -1.43 12.59
CA GLY A 101 1.97 -2.43 11.63
C GLY A 101 3.05 -3.47 11.30
N GLY A 102 4.27 -3.03 11.03
CA GLY A 102 5.40 -3.92 10.74
C GLY A 102 5.76 -4.81 11.93
N THR A 103 5.75 -4.26 13.15
CA THR A 103 6.02 -5.01 14.37
C THR A 103 4.90 -6.02 14.65
N SER A 104 3.64 -5.64 14.45
CA SER A 104 2.48 -6.54 14.61
C SER A 104 2.59 -7.76 13.70
N ILE A 105 2.96 -7.58 12.43
CA ILE A 105 3.19 -8.69 11.50
C ILE A 105 4.37 -9.55 11.95
N MET A 106 5.46 -8.96 12.42
CA MET A 106 6.64 -9.70 12.91
C MET A 106 6.34 -10.60 14.12
N ILE A 107 5.50 -10.13 15.04
CA ILE A 107 5.15 -10.85 16.28
C ILE A 107 4.06 -11.88 16.01
N SER A 108 3.24 -11.70 14.98
CA SER A 108 2.13 -12.59 14.64
C SER A 108 2.58 -14.04 14.47
N GLN A 109 1.95 -14.94 15.19
CA GLN A 109 2.21 -16.40 15.09
C GLN A 109 1.91 -16.92 13.68
N VAL A 110 0.89 -16.38 13.02
CA VAL A 110 0.51 -16.76 11.66
C VAL A 110 1.64 -16.43 10.67
N SER A 111 2.24 -15.25 10.78
CA SER A 111 3.39 -14.84 9.96
C SER A 111 4.64 -15.67 10.25
N ARG A 112 4.87 -16.04 11.51
CA ARG A 112 6.03 -16.83 11.93
C ARG A 112 5.94 -18.30 11.51
N ASN A 113 4.74 -18.85 11.49
CA ASN A 113 4.49 -20.25 11.15
C ASN A 113 4.30 -20.46 9.64
N TRP A 114 4.15 -19.37 8.88
CA TRP A 114 3.98 -19.46 7.44
C TRP A 114 5.26 -19.97 6.77
N LYS A 115 5.09 -21.01 5.96
CA LYS A 115 6.18 -21.56 5.13
C LYS A 115 5.81 -21.33 3.67
N PRO A 116 6.75 -20.85 2.82
CA PRO A 116 6.50 -20.76 1.40
C PRO A 116 6.22 -22.14 0.81
N GLU A 117 5.29 -22.21 -0.14
CA GLU A 117 5.07 -23.45 -0.90
C GLU A 117 6.38 -23.89 -1.56
N ILE A 118 6.71 -25.17 -1.41
CA ILE A 118 7.92 -25.73 -2.00
C ILE A 118 7.71 -25.75 -3.52
N LYS A 119 8.61 -25.08 -4.25
CA LYS A 119 8.60 -25.14 -5.71
C LYS A 119 8.80 -26.57 -6.19
N ASP A 120 7.90 -27.07 -7.01
CA ASP A 120 8.11 -28.31 -7.76
C ASP A 120 9.38 -28.18 -8.61
N LYS A 121 10.25 -29.18 -8.53
CA LYS A 121 11.57 -29.20 -9.20
C LYS A 121 11.49 -29.14 -10.73
N GLY A 122 10.29 -29.16 -11.33
CA GLY A 122 10.05 -29.12 -12.76
C GLY A 122 9.48 -27.79 -13.30
N GLN A 123 9.19 -26.81 -12.43
CA GLN A 123 8.63 -25.54 -12.90
C GLN A 123 9.69 -24.71 -13.64
N GLN A 124 9.39 -24.40 -14.91
CA GLN A 124 10.19 -23.46 -15.70
C GLN A 124 10.32 -22.13 -14.98
N ALA A 125 11.47 -21.47 -15.13
CA ALA A 125 11.69 -20.15 -14.58
C ALA A 125 10.56 -19.19 -15.02
N LEU A 126 9.90 -18.55 -14.07
CA LEU A 126 8.74 -17.67 -14.29
C LEU A 126 8.98 -16.64 -15.41
N TRP A 127 10.23 -16.15 -15.54
CA TRP A 127 10.66 -15.21 -16.57
C TRP A 127 10.55 -15.74 -18.01
N ARG A 128 10.47 -17.05 -18.21
CA ARG A 128 10.30 -17.66 -19.54
C ARG A 128 8.86 -17.70 -20.00
N ASN A 129 7.90 -17.49 -19.11
CA ASN A 129 6.49 -17.44 -19.45
C ASN A 129 6.14 -16.08 -20.09
N PRO A 130 5.73 -16.01 -21.37
CA PRO A 130 5.42 -14.75 -22.05
C PRO A 130 4.22 -14.04 -21.43
N ALA A 131 3.21 -14.79 -20.96
CA ALA A 131 2.05 -14.20 -20.27
C ALA A 131 2.46 -13.50 -18.98
N LEU A 132 3.40 -14.08 -18.23
CA LEU A 132 3.89 -13.44 -17.02
C LEU A 132 4.67 -12.16 -17.31
N ARG A 133 5.50 -12.16 -18.36
CA ARG A 133 6.21 -10.95 -18.79
C ARG A 133 5.26 -9.82 -19.17
N LEU A 134 4.17 -10.16 -19.88
CA LEU A 134 3.14 -9.19 -20.26
C LEU A 134 2.47 -8.60 -19.00
N LEU A 135 2.05 -9.46 -18.06
CA LEU A 135 1.45 -9.00 -16.78
C LEU A 135 2.41 -8.14 -15.95
N MET A 136 3.70 -8.46 -15.94
CA MET A 136 4.70 -7.65 -15.25
C MET A 136 4.88 -6.28 -15.92
N LEU A 137 4.87 -6.24 -17.26
CA LEU A 137 4.95 -5.00 -18.02
C LEU A 137 3.73 -4.13 -17.77
N GLU A 138 2.53 -4.70 -17.86
CA GLU A 138 1.26 -4.05 -17.55
C GLU A 138 1.24 -3.50 -16.11
N GLY A 139 1.60 -4.34 -15.13
CA GLY A 139 1.69 -3.92 -13.73
C GLY A 139 2.70 -2.80 -13.51
N SER A 140 3.81 -2.79 -14.26
CA SER A 140 4.79 -1.71 -14.19
C SER A 140 4.23 -0.40 -14.73
N PHE A 141 3.56 -0.40 -15.88
CA PHE A 141 2.94 0.82 -16.43
C PHE A 141 1.86 1.38 -15.50
N ILE A 142 1.00 0.52 -14.97
CA ILE A 142 -0.01 0.92 -13.99
C ILE A 142 0.65 1.49 -12.73
N GLY A 143 1.70 0.82 -12.22
CA GLY A 143 2.44 1.28 -11.04
C GLY A 143 3.13 2.63 -11.26
N PHE A 144 3.74 2.84 -12.43
CA PHE A 144 4.31 4.15 -12.80
C PHE A 144 3.22 5.23 -12.88
N GLY A 145 2.08 4.92 -13.49
CA GLY A 145 0.94 5.85 -13.58
C GLY A 145 0.47 6.28 -12.19
N TRP A 146 0.28 5.35 -11.28
CA TRP A 146 -0.07 5.63 -9.89
C TRP A 146 1.00 6.46 -9.17
N GLY A 147 2.28 6.09 -9.29
CA GLY A 147 3.37 6.83 -8.65
C GLY A 147 3.47 8.28 -9.15
N ILE A 148 3.30 8.51 -10.46
CA ILE A 148 3.25 9.86 -11.03
C ILE A 148 2.05 10.63 -10.46
N PHE A 149 0.88 10.01 -10.42
CA PHE A 149 -0.34 10.63 -9.92
C PHE A 149 -0.22 11.04 -8.45
N ASP A 150 0.31 10.16 -7.61
CA ASP A 150 0.49 10.40 -6.17
C ASP A 150 1.43 11.59 -5.87
N VAL A 151 2.37 11.86 -6.75
CA VAL A 151 3.29 13.00 -6.62
C VAL A 151 2.75 14.25 -7.34
N ALA A 152 2.16 14.08 -8.51
CA ALA A 152 1.70 15.20 -9.34
C ALA A 152 0.56 15.98 -8.68
N VAL A 153 -0.41 15.31 -8.06
CA VAL A 153 -1.56 15.97 -7.42
C VAL A 153 -1.12 16.91 -6.28
N PRO A 154 -0.32 16.49 -5.29
CA PRO A 154 0.16 17.40 -4.26
C PRO A 154 1.08 18.49 -4.79
N ALA A 155 1.95 18.16 -5.76
CA ALA A 155 2.84 19.14 -6.37
C ALA A 155 2.07 20.24 -7.09
N PHE A 156 1.08 19.87 -7.91
CA PHE A 156 0.21 20.80 -8.60
C PHE A 156 -0.57 21.69 -7.62
N ALA A 157 -1.20 21.08 -6.60
CA ALA A 157 -1.95 21.83 -5.60
C ALA A 157 -1.07 22.83 -4.82
N THR A 158 0.19 22.48 -4.59
CA THR A 158 1.16 23.37 -3.92
C THR A 158 1.57 24.52 -4.83
N LEU A 159 1.84 24.28 -6.11
CA LEU A 159 2.17 25.29 -7.10
C LEU A 159 1.02 26.30 -7.29
N GLU A 160 -0.22 25.81 -7.31
CA GLU A 160 -1.43 26.63 -7.40
C GLU A 160 -1.81 27.31 -6.06
N LYS A 161 -0.99 27.16 -5.02
CA LYS A 161 -1.21 27.72 -3.67
C LYS A 161 -2.52 27.28 -2.99
N VAL A 162 -2.98 26.07 -3.32
CA VAL A 162 -4.19 25.44 -2.75
C VAL A 162 -3.91 24.03 -2.24
N PRO A 163 -2.89 23.82 -1.38
CA PRO A 163 -2.43 22.49 -0.98
C PRO A 163 -3.50 21.64 -0.29
N ASN A 164 -4.47 22.25 0.37
CA ASN A 164 -5.61 21.58 0.99
C ASN A 164 -6.51 20.83 -0.01
N ARG A 165 -6.50 21.21 -1.29
CA ARG A 165 -7.27 20.52 -2.35
C ARG A 165 -6.74 19.11 -2.62
N THR A 166 -5.49 18.83 -2.31
CA THR A 166 -4.92 17.47 -2.40
C THR A 166 -5.76 16.45 -1.64
N ALA A 167 -6.13 16.76 -0.39
CA ALA A 167 -6.98 15.88 0.43
C ALA A 167 -8.35 15.62 -0.22
N TRP A 168 -8.96 16.65 -0.79
CA TRP A 168 -10.26 16.52 -1.46
C TRP A 168 -10.21 15.66 -2.71
N VAL A 169 -9.15 15.78 -3.52
CA VAL A 169 -8.96 14.96 -4.73
C VAL A 169 -8.85 13.50 -4.37
N PHE A 170 -7.98 13.16 -3.41
CA PHE A 170 -7.81 11.78 -2.96
C PHE A 170 -9.07 11.24 -2.27
N ALA A 171 -9.76 12.04 -1.47
CA ALA A 171 -11.02 11.63 -0.85
C ALA A 171 -12.10 11.33 -1.89
N ALA A 172 -12.29 12.21 -2.87
CA ALA A 172 -13.27 12.01 -3.95
C ALA A 172 -12.96 10.74 -4.75
N MET A 173 -11.70 10.52 -5.09
CA MET A 173 -11.26 9.33 -5.82
C MET A 173 -11.50 8.05 -5.01
N GLY A 174 -11.19 8.06 -3.72
CA GLY A 174 -11.40 6.93 -2.85
C GLY A 174 -12.88 6.60 -2.65
N ILE A 175 -13.73 7.62 -2.45
CA ILE A 175 -15.19 7.45 -2.35
C ILE A 175 -15.75 6.87 -3.66
N ALA A 176 -15.31 7.39 -4.81
CA ALA A 176 -15.72 6.88 -6.12
C ALA A 176 -15.27 5.42 -6.33
N SER A 177 -14.06 5.06 -5.87
CA SER A 177 -13.55 3.69 -5.93
C SER A 177 -14.40 2.72 -5.09
N ILE A 178 -14.76 3.11 -3.88
CA ILE A 178 -15.63 2.31 -3.00
C ILE A 178 -17.02 2.14 -3.65
N ALA A 179 -17.62 3.21 -4.13
CA ALA A 179 -18.92 3.17 -4.80
C ALA A 179 -18.89 2.28 -6.05
N GLY A 180 -17.87 2.44 -6.89
CA GLY A 180 -17.65 1.60 -8.07
C GLY A 180 -17.50 0.12 -7.73
N GLY A 181 -16.74 -0.19 -6.69
CA GLY A 181 -16.56 -1.57 -6.20
C GLY A 181 -17.87 -2.20 -5.71
N LEU A 182 -18.70 -1.44 -4.98
CA LEU A 182 -20.00 -1.90 -4.53
C LEU A 182 -20.96 -2.15 -5.70
N ILE A 183 -21.03 -1.23 -6.66
CA ILE A 183 -21.85 -1.36 -7.86
C ILE A 183 -21.42 -2.58 -8.67
N ALA A 184 -20.14 -2.74 -8.92
CA ALA A 184 -19.62 -3.91 -9.64
C ALA A 184 -19.93 -5.22 -8.92
N GLY A 185 -19.84 -5.24 -7.59
CA GLY A 185 -20.18 -6.41 -6.77
C GLY A 185 -21.66 -6.81 -6.88
N THR A 186 -22.57 -5.84 -6.94
CA THR A 186 -24.01 -6.10 -7.11
C THR A 186 -24.35 -6.56 -8.52
N LEU A 187 -23.73 -6.00 -9.54
CA LEU A 187 -23.91 -6.40 -10.95
C LEU A 187 -23.39 -7.80 -11.21
N SER A 188 -22.27 -8.20 -10.61
CA SER A 188 -21.70 -9.54 -10.74
C SER A 188 -22.61 -10.62 -10.18
N LYS A 189 -23.32 -10.36 -9.08
CA LYS A 189 -24.33 -11.29 -8.53
C LYS A 189 -25.52 -11.49 -9.49
N ARG A 190 -25.93 -10.43 -10.18
CA ARG A 190 -27.08 -10.46 -11.10
C ARG A 190 -26.76 -11.27 -12.38
N THR A 191 -25.53 -11.18 -12.86
CA THR A 191 -25.08 -11.90 -14.08
C THR A 191 -24.89 -13.41 -13.83
N SER A 192 -24.52 -13.82 -12.61
CA SER A 192 -24.41 -15.25 -12.26
C SER A 192 -25.78 -15.93 -12.12
N SER A 193 -26.81 -15.20 -11.70
CA SER A 193 -28.17 -15.73 -11.60
C SER A 193 -28.91 -15.86 -12.94
N LEU A 194 -28.43 -15.21 -14.00
CA LEU A 194 -28.97 -15.31 -15.36
C LEU A 194 -28.36 -16.44 -16.18
N LYS A 195 -27.29 -17.10 -15.67
CA LYS A 195 -26.62 -18.25 -16.30
C LYS A 195 -26.94 -19.59 -15.63
N ALA A 196 -27.77 -19.59 -14.61
CA ALA A 196 -28.31 -20.79 -13.95
C ALA A 196 -29.76 -21.03 -14.37
#